data_0a6eba1b768eda01a471878acdc22b26
#
_entry.id   0a6eba1b768eda01a471878acdc22b26
#
_cell.length_a   1.000
_cell.length_b   1.000
_cell.length_c   1.000
_cell.angle_alpha   90.00
_cell.angle_beta   90.00
_cell.angle_gamma   90.00
#
_symmetry.space_group_name_H-M   'P 1'
#
loop_
_entity.id
_entity.type
_entity.pdbx_description
1 polymer ?
#
loop_
_entity_poly.entity_id
_entity_poly.type
_entity_poly.pdbx_seq_one_letter_code
_entity_poly.pdbx_strand_id
1 'polypeptide(L)'
;PVVHDGVVVDATGRSLGKKIPKWKRYGKSDLPYINGCGSVAVVVEDCVSASVVGSLGSFVGVAVLGTSISDAHKKYLTRFSTAIIALDPDALPKTMSAAKELRGFVPDVKVLRLIDDLKYRNEKDITNLTDLIGE
;
A
#
# COMPACT_ATOMS: atom_id res chain seq x y z
N PRO A 1 2.97 14.60 0.99
CA PRO A 1 1.54 14.89 1.06
C PRO A 1 0.69 13.70 0.66
N VAL A 2 -0.48 13.60 1.24
CA VAL A 2 -1.50 12.64 0.86
C VAL A 2 -2.54 13.38 0.03
N VAL A 3 -2.70 13.00 -1.24
CA VAL A 3 -3.52 13.75 -2.21
C VAL A 3 -4.64 12.86 -2.71
N HIS A 4 -5.87 13.40 -2.71
CA HIS A 4 -7.06 12.75 -3.27
C HIS A 4 -7.83 13.74 -4.10
N ASP A 5 -8.17 13.36 -5.34
CA ASP A 5 -8.89 14.18 -6.31
C ASP A 5 -8.24 15.57 -6.51
N GLY A 6 -6.90 15.60 -6.52
CA GLY A 6 -6.12 16.81 -6.68
C GLY A 6 -6.02 17.69 -5.43
N VAL A 7 -6.57 17.25 -4.31
CA VAL A 7 -6.57 18.00 -3.04
C VAL A 7 -5.67 17.32 -2.02
N VAL A 8 -4.81 18.11 -1.37
CA VAL A 8 -3.98 17.62 -0.27
C VAL A 8 -4.86 17.47 0.97
N VAL A 9 -5.09 16.23 1.42
CA VAL A 9 -5.95 15.92 2.57
C VAL A 9 -5.16 15.64 3.84
N ASP A 10 -3.87 15.31 3.73
CA ASP A 10 -3.01 14.98 4.85
C ASP A 10 -1.55 15.03 4.43
N ALA A 11 -0.65 14.83 5.37
CA ALA A 11 0.77 14.65 5.11
C ALA A 11 1.33 13.68 6.13
N THR A 12 2.37 12.94 5.74
CA THR A 12 3.11 12.05 6.63
C THR A 12 4.58 12.39 6.56
N GLY A 13 5.27 12.31 7.69
CA GLY A 13 6.69 12.59 7.77
C GLY A 13 7.40 11.55 8.59
N ARG A 14 8.64 11.26 8.21
CA ARG A 14 9.50 10.32 8.92
C ARG A 14 10.62 11.07 9.63
N SER A 15 10.86 10.70 10.88
CA SER A 15 12.00 11.23 11.64
C SER A 15 13.32 10.77 11.00
N LEU A 16 14.27 11.70 10.82
CA LEU A 16 15.59 11.41 10.30
C LEU A 16 16.57 10.94 11.38
N GLY A 17 16.17 10.97 12.63
CA GLY A 17 16.99 10.53 13.76
C GLY A 17 16.30 9.46 14.58
N LYS A 18 16.70 9.38 15.86
CA LYS A 18 16.10 8.42 16.82
C LYS A 18 14.87 8.99 17.54
N LYS A 19 14.26 10.03 16.99
CA LYS A 19 13.07 10.64 17.59
C LYS A 19 11.85 9.72 17.46
N ILE A 20 10.95 9.81 18.42
CA ILE A 20 9.69 9.08 18.43
C ILE A 20 8.56 10.12 18.35
N PRO A 21 7.56 9.92 17.46
CA PRO A 21 7.36 8.76 16.59
C PRO A 21 8.28 8.77 15.37
N LYS A 22 8.60 7.59 14.90
CA LYS A 22 9.41 7.40 13.68
C LYS A 22 8.70 7.96 12.45
N TRP A 23 7.39 7.75 12.37
CA TRP A 23 6.49 8.33 11.37
C TRP A 23 5.45 9.19 12.05
N LYS A 24 5.10 10.31 11.43
CA LYS A 24 4.08 11.22 11.95
C LYS A 24 3.13 11.64 10.85
N ARG A 25 1.83 11.61 11.14
CA ARG A 25 0.78 12.16 10.32
C ARG A 25 0.42 13.57 10.79
N TYR A 26 0.27 14.48 9.84
CA TYR A 26 0.06 15.90 10.17
C TYR A 26 -1.41 16.33 10.14
N GLY A 27 -2.29 15.46 9.60
CA GLY A 27 -3.73 15.70 9.56
C GLY A 27 -4.51 14.60 10.23
N LYS A 28 -5.83 14.59 9.98
CA LYS A 28 -6.76 13.61 10.57
C LYS A 28 -7.47 12.77 9.52
N SER A 29 -6.99 12.79 8.27
CA SER A 29 -7.60 12.00 7.21
C SER A 29 -7.30 10.52 7.40
N ASP A 30 -8.30 9.67 7.20
CA ASP A 30 -8.15 8.21 7.21
C ASP A 30 -7.82 7.68 5.81
N LEU A 31 -7.71 8.55 4.81
CA LEU A 31 -7.41 8.15 3.43
C LEU A 31 -5.94 7.71 3.29
N PRO A 32 -5.66 6.75 2.40
CA PRO A 32 -4.29 6.26 2.20
C PRO A 32 -3.48 7.21 1.33
N TYR A 33 -2.14 7.09 1.40
CA TYR A 33 -1.25 7.72 0.44
C TYR A 33 -1.28 6.91 -0.86
N ILE A 34 -1.35 7.60 -2.01
CA ILE A 34 -1.50 6.98 -3.32
C ILE A 34 -0.42 7.46 -4.27
N ASN A 35 0.15 6.54 -5.04
CA ASN A 35 1.11 6.87 -6.09
C ASN A 35 0.92 5.91 -7.27
N GLY A 36 0.89 6.48 -8.48
CA GLY A 36 0.73 5.72 -9.71
C GLY A 36 -0.68 5.76 -10.27
N CYS A 37 -0.90 4.99 -11.32
CA CYS A 37 -2.21 4.86 -11.97
C CYS A 37 -2.42 3.46 -12.52
N GLY A 38 -3.67 3.08 -12.67
CA GLY A 38 -4.04 1.77 -13.20
C GLY A 38 -5.23 1.17 -12.46
N SER A 39 -5.58 -0.06 -12.80
CA SER A 39 -6.71 -0.80 -12.23
C SER A 39 -6.30 -1.80 -11.15
N VAL A 40 -5.00 -1.96 -10.91
CA VAL A 40 -4.45 -2.88 -9.90
C VAL A 40 -3.81 -2.07 -8.78
N ALA A 41 -4.34 -2.21 -7.58
CA ALA A 41 -3.79 -1.56 -6.39
C ALA A 41 -2.85 -2.52 -5.66
N VAL A 42 -1.71 -2.01 -5.21
CA VAL A 42 -0.79 -2.76 -4.33
C VAL A 42 -0.79 -2.06 -2.98
N VAL A 43 -1.29 -2.76 -1.97
CA VAL A 43 -1.43 -2.24 -0.61
C VAL A 43 -0.13 -2.47 0.15
N VAL A 44 0.46 -1.39 0.62
CA VAL A 44 1.75 -1.39 1.34
C VAL A 44 1.63 -0.58 2.63
N GLU A 45 2.65 -0.63 3.49
CA GLU A 45 2.62 0.06 4.77
C GLU A 45 2.94 1.54 4.67
N ASP A 46 3.96 1.91 3.90
CA ASP A 46 4.50 3.27 3.91
C ASP A 46 4.52 3.91 2.51
N CYS A 47 4.68 5.24 2.50
CA CYS A 47 4.64 6.02 1.28
C CYS A 47 5.84 5.76 0.35
N VAL A 48 7.00 5.37 0.88
CA VAL A 48 8.17 5.06 0.06
C VAL A 48 7.91 3.79 -0.74
N SER A 49 7.38 2.74 -0.10
CA SER A 49 6.99 1.51 -0.77
C SER A 49 5.92 1.76 -1.84
N ALA A 50 4.92 2.60 -1.54
CA ALA A 50 3.89 2.97 -2.51
C ALA A 50 4.48 3.70 -3.72
N SER A 51 5.46 4.56 -3.50
CA SER A 51 6.13 5.28 -4.59
C SER A 51 6.94 4.34 -5.48
N VAL A 52 7.60 3.33 -4.89
CA VAL A 52 8.28 2.29 -5.67
C VAL A 52 7.29 1.56 -6.56
N VAL A 53 6.16 1.16 -6.01
CA VAL A 53 5.09 0.48 -6.78
C VAL A 53 4.59 1.36 -7.92
N GLY A 54 4.30 2.63 -7.63
CA GLY A 54 3.81 3.58 -8.64
C GLY A 54 4.80 3.80 -9.76
N SER A 55 6.11 3.73 -9.48
CA SER A 55 7.16 3.91 -10.49
C SER A 55 7.25 2.75 -11.48
N LEU A 56 6.63 1.62 -11.19
CA LEU A 56 6.63 0.46 -12.10
C LEU A 56 5.69 0.64 -13.31
N GLY A 57 4.79 1.62 -13.27
CA GLY A 57 3.97 2.02 -14.40
C GLY A 57 2.68 1.23 -14.62
N SER A 58 2.51 0.10 -13.94
CA SER A 58 1.33 -0.77 -14.12
C SER A 58 0.47 -0.90 -12.86
N PHE A 59 0.88 -0.26 -11.78
CA PHE A 59 0.24 -0.40 -10.47
C PHE A 59 -0.04 0.94 -9.82
N VAL A 60 -1.01 0.93 -8.92
CA VAL A 60 -1.23 2.04 -7.99
C VAL A 60 -0.73 1.59 -6.61
N GLY A 61 0.27 2.26 -6.08
CA GLY A 61 0.73 2.04 -4.72
C GLY A 61 -0.22 2.71 -3.74
N VAL A 62 -0.75 1.94 -2.80
CA VAL A 62 -1.69 2.41 -1.79
C VAL A 62 -1.09 2.14 -0.41
N ALA A 63 -0.60 3.20 0.24
CA ALA A 63 0.02 3.09 1.56
C ALA A 63 -1.03 3.34 2.64
N VAL A 64 -1.24 2.35 3.50
CA VAL A 64 -2.18 2.46 4.61
C VAL A 64 -1.60 3.22 5.79
N LEU A 65 -0.29 3.49 5.75
CA LEU A 65 0.45 4.26 6.78
C LEU A 65 0.38 3.58 8.15
N GLY A 66 0.54 2.26 8.14
CA GLY A 66 0.50 1.39 9.30
C GLY A 66 0.39 -0.06 8.85
N THR A 67 -0.03 -0.94 9.73
CA THR A 67 -0.20 -2.36 9.43
C THR A 67 -1.65 -2.81 9.37
N SER A 68 -2.59 -1.89 9.63
CA SER A 68 -4.02 -2.19 9.63
C SER A 68 -4.70 -1.49 8.46
N ILE A 69 -5.68 -2.16 7.87
CA ILE A 69 -6.51 -1.60 6.82
C ILE A 69 -7.82 -1.12 7.44
N SER A 70 -8.03 0.21 7.43
CA SER A 70 -9.24 0.81 7.97
C SER A 70 -10.43 0.66 7.01
N ASP A 71 -11.64 0.95 7.49
CA ASP A 71 -12.83 0.96 6.64
C ASP A 71 -12.71 1.98 5.51
N ALA A 72 -12.09 3.13 5.78
CA ALA A 72 -11.83 4.14 4.74
C ALA A 72 -10.90 3.59 3.64
N HIS A 73 -9.86 2.82 4.01
CA HIS A 73 -8.98 2.16 3.05
C HIS A 73 -9.75 1.15 2.20
N LYS A 74 -10.58 0.32 2.82
CA LYS A 74 -11.39 -0.69 2.11
C LYS A 74 -12.34 -0.01 1.12
N LYS A 75 -13.00 1.04 1.54
CA LYS A 75 -13.91 1.80 0.69
C LYS A 75 -13.18 2.42 -0.51
N TYR A 76 -11.99 2.97 -0.29
CA TYR A 76 -11.17 3.50 -1.38
C TYR A 76 -10.79 2.41 -2.37
N LEU A 77 -10.42 1.22 -1.89
CA LEU A 77 -9.97 0.10 -2.71
C LEU A 77 -11.08 -0.51 -3.58
N THR A 78 -12.35 -0.24 -3.30
CA THR A 78 -13.47 -0.76 -4.11
C THR A 78 -13.42 -0.29 -5.57
N ARG A 79 -12.68 0.78 -5.87
CA ARG A 79 -12.55 1.30 -7.24
C ARG A 79 -11.58 0.49 -8.11
N PHE A 80 -10.85 -0.47 -7.55
CA PHE A 80 -9.90 -1.29 -8.28
C PHE A 80 -10.49 -2.66 -8.59
N SER A 81 -10.06 -3.25 -9.72
CA SER A 81 -10.47 -4.61 -10.08
C SER A 81 -9.68 -5.66 -9.31
N THR A 82 -8.44 -5.36 -8.97
CA THR A 82 -7.53 -6.25 -8.24
C THR A 82 -6.80 -5.48 -7.15
N ALA A 83 -6.68 -6.08 -5.99
CA ALA A 83 -5.85 -5.57 -4.90
C ALA A 83 -4.82 -6.64 -4.52
N ILE A 84 -3.55 -6.25 -4.47
CA ILE A 84 -2.46 -7.11 -4.03
C ILE A 84 -1.98 -6.57 -2.69
N ILE A 85 -2.01 -7.40 -1.66
CA ILE A 85 -1.57 -7.00 -0.33
C ILE A 85 -0.11 -7.40 -0.16
N ALA A 86 0.76 -6.40 0.01
CA ALA A 86 2.21 -6.56 0.10
C ALA A 86 2.75 -5.82 1.32
N LEU A 87 2.32 -6.24 2.50
CA LEU A 87 2.80 -5.68 3.76
C LEU A 87 4.16 -6.28 4.14
N ASP A 88 4.81 -5.72 5.15
CA ASP A 88 6.09 -6.21 5.65
C ASP A 88 6.04 -7.71 5.91
N PRO A 89 7.17 -8.43 5.69
CA PRO A 89 7.24 -9.88 5.98
C PRO A 89 6.79 -10.23 7.40
N ASP A 90 7.10 -9.37 8.37
CA ASP A 90 6.75 -9.59 9.78
C ASP A 90 5.24 -9.48 10.04
N ALA A 91 4.49 -8.90 9.11
CA ALA A 91 3.05 -8.66 9.27
C ALA A 91 2.19 -9.73 8.56
N LEU A 92 2.75 -10.90 8.25
CA LEU A 92 2.04 -11.92 7.49
C LEU A 92 0.66 -12.30 8.08
N PRO A 93 0.51 -12.55 9.41
CA PRO A 93 -0.82 -12.85 9.96
C PRO A 93 -1.83 -11.72 9.71
N LYS A 94 -1.41 -10.47 9.85
CA LYS A 94 -2.25 -9.29 9.57
C LYS A 94 -2.59 -9.20 8.09
N THR A 95 -1.62 -9.51 7.23
CA THR A 95 -1.79 -9.56 5.77
C THR A 95 -2.89 -10.54 5.38
N MET A 96 -2.86 -11.74 5.94
CA MET A 96 -3.85 -12.77 5.64
C MET A 96 -5.24 -12.36 6.12
N SER A 97 -5.36 -11.77 7.30
CA SER A 97 -6.62 -11.26 7.83
C SER A 97 -7.17 -10.13 6.96
N ALA A 98 -6.31 -9.20 6.55
CA ALA A 98 -6.69 -8.09 5.69
C ALA A 98 -7.18 -8.58 4.32
N ALA A 99 -6.50 -9.57 3.74
CA ALA A 99 -6.92 -10.16 2.47
C ALA A 99 -8.32 -10.78 2.57
N LYS A 100 -8.58 -11.49 3.65
CA LYS A 100 -9.89 -12.11 3.89
C LYS A 100 -11.00 -11.05 3.97
N GLU A 101 -10.75 -9.96 4.68
CA GLU A 101 -11.71 -8.87 4.79
C GLU A 101 -11.93 -8.16 3.45
N LEU A 102 -10.84 -7.88 2.71
CA LEU A 102 -10.91 -7.17 1.44
C LEU A 102 -11.67 -7.94 0.36
N ARG A 103 -11.72 -9.26 0.43
CA ARG A 103 -12.47 -10.06 -0.56
C ARG A 103 -13.94 -9.72 -0.61
N GLY A 104 -14.49 -9.10 0.43
CA GLY A 104 -15.86 -8.59 0.42
C GLY A 104 -16.01 -7.24 -0.28
N PHE A 105 -14.92 -6.55 -0.62
CA PHE A 105 -14.93 -5.21 -1.21
C PHE A 105 -14.33 -5.15 -2.61
N VAL A 106 -13.37 -6.02 -2.93
CA VAL A 106 -12.64 -6.03 -4.19
C VAL A 106 -12.82 -7.40 -4.86
N PRO A 107 -13.13 -7.44 -6.17
CA PRO A 107 -13.41 -8.71 -6.87
C PRO A 107 -12.25 -9.71 -6.82
N ASP A 108 -11.01 -9.23 -6.93
CA ASP A 108 -9.83 -10.10 -6.94
C ASP A 108 -8.81 -9.58 -5.93
N VAL A 109 -8.53 -10.38 -4.91
CA VAL A 109 -7.56 -10.03 -3.86
C VAL A 109 -6.47 -11.09 -3.82
N LYS A 110 -5.22 -10.63 -3.99
CA LYS A 110 -4.03 -11.48 -3.96
C LYS A 110 -3.11 -11.06 -2.81
N VAL A 111 -2.31 -11.99 -2.34
CA VAL A 111 -1.31 -11.73 -1.29
C VAL A 111 0.07 -11.97 -1.86
N LEU A 112 0.95 -10.99 -1.72
CA LEU A 112 2.35 -11.11 -2.09
C LEU A 112 3.19 -11.21 -0.82
N ARG A 113 3.95 -12.30 -0.71
CA ARG A 113 4.89 -12.49 0.40
C ARG A 113 6.22 -11.86 0.01
N LEU A 114 6.58 -10.79 0.70
CA LEU A 114 7.81 -10.05 0.43
C LEU A 114 9.00 -10.71 1.14
N ILE A 115 10.18 -10.59 0.53
CA ILE A 115 11.47 -10.91 1.18
C ILE A 115 11.87 -9.72 2.04
N ASP A 116 11.72 -8.51 1.51
CA ASP A 116 11.96 -7.23 2.18
C ASP A 116 10.84 -6.25 1.84
N ASP A 117 10.76 -5.13 2.55
CA ASP A 117 9.88 -4.03 2.16
C ASP A 117 10.16 -3.61 0.72
N LEU A 118 9.11 -3.27 -0.01
CA LEU A 118 9.24 -2.81 -1.40
C LEU A 118 10.11 -1.55 -1.54
N LYS A 119 10.23 -0.75 -0.48
CA LYS A 119 11.11 0.42 -0.50
C LYS A 119 12.58 0.08 -0.75
N TYR A 120 13.01 -1.15 -0.46
CA TYR A 120 14.37 -1.61 -0.71
C TYR A 120 14.59 -2.13 -2.14
N ARG A 121 13.52 -2.18 -2.94
CA ARG A 121 13.56 -2.60 -4.35
C ARG A 121 14.22 -3.96 -4.57
N ASN A 122 13.95 -4.93 -3.69
CA ASN A 122 14.44 -6.29 -3.86
C ASN A 122 13.96 -6.82 -5.21
N GLU A 123 14.90 -7.21 -6.08
CA GLU A 123 14.61 -7.62 -7.45
C GLU A 123 13.63 -8.79 -7.52
N LYS A 124 13.76 -9.74 -6.61
CA LYS A 124 12.88 -10.91 -6.55
C LYS A 124 11.46 -10.52 -6.17
N ASP A 125 11.30 -9.59 -5.24
CA ASP A 125 10.00 -9.08 -4.84
C ASP A 125 9.33 -8.32 -5.99
N ILE A 126 10.08 -7.48 -6.69
CA ILE A 126 9.58 -6.74 -7.86
C ILE A 126 9.15 -7.73 -8.96
N THR A 127 9.96 -8.75 -9.24
CA THR A 127 9.63 -9.77 -10.24
C THR A 127 8.37 -10.53 -9.84
N ASN A 128 8.25 -10.93 -8.58
CA ASN A 128 7.08 -11.64 -8.08
C ASN A 128 5.82 -10.77 -8.19
N LEU A 129 5.94 -9.49 -7.92
CA LEU A 129 4.83 -8.55 -8.04
C LEU A 129 4.35 -8.46 -9.51
N THR A 130 5.27 -8.26 -10.44
CA THR A 130 4.91 -8.16 -11.86
C THR A 130 4.33 -9.45 -12.40
N ASP A 131 4.81 -10.61 -11.95
CA ASP A 131 4.32 -11.92 -12.38
C ASP A 131 2.89 -12.20 -11.91
N LEU A 132 2.44 -11.59 -10.80
CA LEU A 132 1.09 -11.81 -10.30
C LEU A 132 -0.01 -11.36 -11.26
N ILE A 133 0.27 -10.38 -12.10
CA ILE A 133 -0.71 -9.85 -13.05
C ILE A 133 -0.27 -9.98 -14.50
N GLY A 134 0.96 -10.38 -14.70
CA GLY A 134 1.57 -10.38 -16.03
C GLY A 134 1.24 -11.59 -16.86
N GLU A 135 0.45 -12.41 -16.51
CA GLU A 135 0.20 -13.52 -17.13
C GLU A 135 -0.33 -13.62 -18.27
#